data_25731d4f94a6f0ba28cad4e7247a7439
#
_entry.id   25731d4f94a6f0ba28cad4e7247a7439
#
_cell.length_a   1.000
_cell.length_b   1.000
_cell.length_c   1.000
_cell.angle_alpha   90.00
_cell.angle_beta   90.00
_cell.angle_gamma   90.00
#
_symmetry.space_group_name_H-M   'P 1'
#
loop_
_entity.id
_entity.type
_entity.pdbx_description
1 polymer ?
#
loop_
_entity_poly.entity_id
_entity_poly.type
_entity_poly.pdbx_seq_one_letter_code
_entity_poly.pdbx_strand_id
1 'polypeptide(L)'
;VPTGSPTGNTRPTHGPRPPRGARTARARRAARTATAVAGALAVLALSACGAAETGRSQRAGDTERTVTLTVPSWVGAQANTAVAAYLLENELGYEVRTQQLGEVLAWDALSRSDVDAVLEDWGHPKEEKRYVEERKTVVSGGDLGVTGHIGWYVPKYFADAHPDVTDWRNLDKYAEEFATAESGGKGQILEGSPDYVTHDEAIIRNLGLDLKPVYAGSEAAQITAIRKHVAQKKPFLTYWWTPQWLNAQVDLVEVKLPAYREGCDADPAKVACAYPRTPLRKFLNADFAKDGGKAAAFLKNFTWTTEQQNEVALMIADRKLSPEAAAEEWVKDNEAVWKTWLPK
;
A
#
# COMPACT_ATOMS: atom_id res chain seq x y z
N VAL A 1 32.07 34.15 56.98
CA VAL A 1 31.21 34.54 58.13
C VAL A 1 30.37 35.73 57.68
N PRO A 2 29.15 35.89 58.07
CA PRO A 2 27.99 34.99 58.03
C PRO A 2 26.69 35.64 57.46
N THR A 3 25.60 34.83 57.50
CA THR A 3 24.18 35.18 57.71
C THR A 3 23.42 35.70 56.49
N GLY A 4 22.24 35.30 56.20
CA GLY A 4 21.15 34.63 56.89
C GLY A 4 20.02 34.37 55.93
N SER A 5 19.26 33.31 56.15
CA SER A 5 17.88 33.10 55.67
C SER A 5 16.89 34.03 56.39
N PRO A 6 15.69 34.30 55.85
CA PRO A 6 14.62 33.36 56.10
C PRO A 6 13.48 33.25 55.03
N THR A 7 12.95 32.07 54.90
CA THR A 7 11.52 31.65 54.87
C THR A 7 10.45 32.55 54.26
N GLY A 8 9.74 32.02 53.28
CA GLY A 8 8.48 32.54 52.77
C GLY A 8 7.66 31.45 52.08
N ASN A 9 6.85 30.76 52.92
CA ASN A 9 5.90 29.70 52.58
C ASN A 9 4.59 30.38 52.12
N THR A 10 4.10 30.15 50.91
CA THR A 10 2.69 30.41 50.58
C THR A 10 2.14 29.33 49.66
N ARG A 11 1.17 28.59 50.19
CA ARG A 11 0.33 27.59 49.51
C ARG A 11 -0.63 28.23 48.53
N PRO A 12 -1.03 27.50 47.46
CA PRO A 12 -1.97 27.98 46.45
C PRO A 12 -3.44 27.87 46.93
N THR A 13 -4.20 28.88 46.59
CA THR A 13 -5.62 29.02 46.80
C THR A 13 -6.43 28.32 45.73
N HIS A 14 -7.40 27.54 46.18
CA HIS A 14 -8.43 26.88 45.38
C HIS A 14 -9.37 27.91 44.71
N GLY A 15 -9.64 27.79 43.43
CA GLY A 15 -10.74 28.40 42.70
C GLY A 15 -11.87 27.42 42.43
N PRO A 16 -13.11 27.86 42.32
CA PRO A 16 -14.30 27.00 42.54
C PRO A 16 -14.81 26.27 41.27
N ARG A 17 -15.37 25.08 41.50
CA ARG A 17 -16.14 24.28 40.56
C ARG A 17 -17.52 24.92 40.29
N PRO A 18 -18.07 24.84 39.08
CA PRO A 18 -19.48 25.14 38.83
C PRO A 18 -20.39 23.97 39.14
N PRO A 19 -21.70 24.22 39.42
CA PRO A 19 -22.61 23.24 40.02
C PRO A 19 -23.33 22.38 38.99
N ARG A 20 -23.64 21.17 39.45
CA ARG A 20 -24.61 20.25 38.85
C ARG A 20 -26.04 20.78 39.07
N GLY A 21 -26.79 20.94 37.98
CA GLY A 21 -28.23 21.22 38.00
C GLY A 21 -29.04 20.11 37.37
N ALA A 22 -30.03 19.69 38.12
CA ALA A 22 -30.88 18.49 38.03
C ALA A 22 -32.00 18.58 36.96
N ARG A 23 -32.34 17.40 36.50
CA ARG A 23 -33.68 16.84 36.14
C ARG A 23 -34.86 17.80 36.07
N THR A 24 -35.66 17.74 34.97
CA THR A 24 -37.11 17.49 35.07
C THR A 24 -37.63 16.82 33.81
N ALA A 25 -38.31 15.69 34.07
CA ALA A 25 -39.17 14.99 33.16
C ALA A 25 -40.51 15.72 33.03
N ARG A 26 -41.11 15.73 31.83
CA ARG A 26 -42.59 15.80 31.70
C ARG A 26 -43.04 15.06 30.48
N ALA A 27 -43.69 13.95 30.75
CA ALA A 27 -44.58 13.25 29.84
C ALA A 27 -45.89 14.05 29.63
N ARG A 28 -46.46 14.06 28.49
CA ARG A 28 -47.92 14.13 28.28
C ARG A 28 -48.30 13.40 26.99
N ARG A 29 -49.19 12.54 27.22
CA ARG A 29 -50.10 11.66 26.52
C ARG A 29 -51.11 12.43 25.64
N ALA A 30 -51.71 11.64 24.76
CA ALA A 30 -53.06 11.65 24.18
C ALA A 30 -53.07 12.16 22.72
N ALA A 31 -53.84 11.63 21.79
CA ALA A 31 -54.93 10.65 21.83
C ALA A 31 -55.20 10.17 20.39
N ARG A 32 -55.83 9.05 20.35
CA ARG A 32 -56.44 8.30 19.24
C ARG A 32 -57.36 9.14 18.35
N THR A 33 -57.38 8.83 17.04
CA THR A 33 -58.67 8.65 16.31
C THR A 33 -58.47 7.62 15.22
N ALA A 34 -59.29 6.59 15.29
CA ALA A 34 -59.50 5.57 14.29
C ALA A 34 -60.59 6.03 13.33
N THR A 35 -60.46 5.77 12.05
CA THR A 35 -61.62 5.72 11.15
C THR A 35 -61.42 4.55 10.20
N ALA A 36 -62.27 3.56 10.36
CA ALA A 36 -62.44 2.43 9.48
C ALA A 36 -63.41 2.78 8.36
N VAL A 37 -63.13 2.39 7.13
CA VAL A 37 -64.15 2.18 6.08
C VAL A 37 -63.80 0.86 5.38
N ALA A 38 -64.77 -0.02 5.43
CA ALA A 38 -64.80 -1.33 4.79
C ALA A 38 -65.41 -1.26 3.39
N GLY A 39 -65.04 -2.23 2.56
CA GLY A 39 -65.73 -2.56 1.30
C GLY A 39 -64.74 -3.05 0.25
N ALA A 40 -64.79 -4.19 -0.23
CA ALA A 40 -65.62 -5.23 -0.68
C ALA A 40 -64.77 -6.29 -1.40
N LEU A 41 -65.11 -7.52 -1.21
CA LEU A 41 -64.54 -8.73 -1.83
C LEU A 41 -64.67 -8.77 -3.35
N ALA A 42 -63.61 -9.30 -4.01
CA ALA A 42 -63.80 -10.16 -5.19
C ALA A 42 -62.72 -11.27 -5.17
N VAL A 43 -63.19 -12.49 -4.95
CA VAL A 43 -62.47 -13.76 -5.03
C VAL A 43 -62.36 -14.17 -6.49
N LEU A 44 -61.12 -14.49 -6.93
CA LEU A 44 -60.91 -15.44 -8.01
C LEU A 44 -59.64 -16.24 -7.70
N ALA A 45 -59.85 -17.45 -7.24
CA ALA A 45 -58.87 -18.49 -7.11
C ALA A 45 -58.60 -19.10 -8.49
N LEU A 46 -57.32 -19.18 -8.84
CA LEU A 46 -56.82 -20.16 -9.80
C LEU A 46 -55.46 -20.67 -9.35
N SER A 47 -55.47 -21.92 -9.03
CA SER A 47 -54.34 -22.78 -8.63
C SER A 47 -53.33 -22.90 -9.78
N ALA A 48 -52.07 -22.73 -9.48
CA ALA A 48 -51.01 -23.43 -10.21
C ALA A 48 -49.85 -23.70 -9.23
N CYS A 49 -49.64 -24.97 -8.90
CA CYS A 49 -48.41 -25.46 -8.35
C CYS A 49 -47.29 -25.22 -9.36
N GLY A 50 -46.28 -24.49 -8.94
CA GLY A 50 -45.03 -24.33 -9.65
C GLY A 50 -43.92 -24.27 -8.60
N ALA A 51 -43.01 -25.19 -8.74
CA ALA A 51 -41.89 -25.47 -7.88
C ALA A 51 -41.11 -24.19 -7.47
N ALA A 52 -40.67 -24.17 -6.23
CA ALA A 52 -39.68 -23.25 -5.75
C ALA A 52 -38.36 -23.49 -6.49
N GLU A 53 -38.15 -22.81 -7.60
CA GLU A 53 -36.82 -22.57 -8.14
C GLU A 53 -36.24 -21.35 -7.44
N THR A 54 -35.26 -21.67 -6.63
CA THR A 54 -34.36 -20.77 -5.92
C THR A 54 -33.96 -19.60 -6.83
N GLY A 55 -34.23 -18.39 -6.35
CA GLY A 55 -33.78 -17.14 -6.97
C GLY A 55 -32.27 -17.04 -7.08
N ARG A 56 -31.76 -17.53 -8.16
CA ARG A 56 -30.35 -17.44 -8.58
C ARG A 56 -30.20 -16.94 -10.02
N SER A 57 -31.25 -16.32 -10.58
CA SER A 57 -31.26 -15.98 -12.00
C SER A 57 -31.52 -14.51 -12.36
N GLN A 58 -31.30 -13.56 -11.45
CA GLN A 58 -31.42 -12.14 -11.80
C GLN A 58 -30.23 -11.26 -11.35
N ARG A 59 -29.06 -11.87 -11.06
CA ARG A 59 -27.81 -11.14 -10.85
C ARG A 59 -26.79 -11.31 -11.98
N ALA A 60 -27.11 -11.99 -13.04
CA ALA A 60 -26.20 -12.31 -14.13
C ALA A 60 -26.00 -11.17 -15.16
N GLY A 61 -26.62 -10.01 -14.98
CA GLY A 61 -26.56 -8.89 -15.94
C GLY A 61 -25.74 -7.69 -15.50
N ASP A 62 -25.61 -7.44 -14.20
CA ASP A 62 -24.95 -6.23 -13.69
C ASP A 62 -23.62 -6.50 -12.95
N THR A 63 -23.36 -7.73 -12.51
CA THR A 63 -22.12 -8.10 -11.83
C THR A 63 -20.96 -8.37 -12.78
N GLU A 64 -21.20 -8.48 -14.08
CA GLU A 64 -20.16 -8.72 -15.10
C GLU A 64 -19.39 -7.45 -15.50
N ARG A 65 -19.74 -6.28 -14.99
CA ARG A 65 -19.13 -4.99 -15.43
C ARG A 65 -18.29 -4.28 -14.38
N THR A 66 -18.29 -4.71 -13.14
CA THR A 66 -17.47 -4.07 -12.09
C THR A 66 -16.22 -4.89 -11.83
N VAL A 67 -15.06 -4.22 -11.84
CA VAL A 67 -13.75 -4.80 -11.48
C VAL A 67 -13.19 -4.06 -10.29
N THR A 68 -12.79 -4.77 -9.24
CA THR A 68 -12.21 -4.19 -8.04
C THR A 68 -10.71 -4.47 -7.98
N LEU A 69 -9.88 -3.43 -8.01
CA LEU A 69 -8.42 -3.51 -7.97
C LEU A 69 -7.88 -3.03 -6.63
N THR A 70 -6.80 -3.64 -6.16
CA THR A 70 -6.08 -3.10 -5.00
C THR A 70 -5.16 -1.96 -5.41
N VAL A 71 -4.96 -1.01 -4.50
CA VAL A 71 -3.98 0.07 -4.65
C VAL A 71 -3.08 0.05 -3.42
N PRO A 72 -1.87 -0.48 -3.51
CA PRO A 72 -0.85 -0.29 -2.48
C PRO A 72 -0.45 1.17 -2.31
N SER A 73 0.20 1.50 -1.18
CA SER A 73 0.43 2.90 -0.79
C SER A 73 1.57 3.60 -1.55
N TRP A 74 2.41 2.87 -2.31
CA TRP A 74 3.50 3.47 -3.09
C TRP A 74 3.06 3.84 -4.51
N VAL A 75 3.71 4.86 -5.04
CA VAL A 75 3.27 5.50 -6.30
C VAL A 75 3.44 4.61 -7.53
N GLY A 76 4.41 3.68 -7.56
CA GLY A 76 4.57 2.72 -8.66
C GLY A 76 3.32 1.85 -8.81
N ALA A 77 2.78 1.31 -7.72
CA ALA A 77 1.56 0.52 -7.75
C ALA A 77 0.31 1.38 -8.06
N GLN A 78 0.28 2.64 -7.62
CA GLN A 78 -0.77 3.58 -8.01
C GLN A 78 -0.76 3.80 -9.52
N ALA A 79 0.42 3.92 -10.13
CA ALA A 79 0.58 4.06 -11.58
C ALA A 79 0.02 2.84 -12.33
N ASN A 80 0.36 1.60 -11.89
CA ASN A 80 -0.18 0.38 -12.47
C ASN A 80 -1.70 0.37 -12.43
N THR A 81 -2.25 0.63 -11.25
CA THR A 81 -3.70 0.57 -11.04
C THR A 81 -4.43 1.65 -11.81
N ALA A 82 -3.87 2.87 -11.87
CA ALA A 82 -4.48 3.98 -12.60
C ALA A 82 -4.59 3.71 -14.10
N VAL A 83 -3.50 3.22 -14.73
CA VAL A 83 -3.50 2.91 -16.17
C VAL A 83 -4.41 1.72 -16.47
N ALA A 84 -4.39 0.68 -15.63
CA ALA A 84 -5.28 -0.47 -15.82
C ALA A 84 -6.76 -0.08 -15.65
N ALA A 85 -7.09 0.72 -14.63
CA ALA A 85 -8.45 1.21 -14.40
C ALA A 85 -8.93 2.07 -15.58
N TYR A 86 -8.13 3.03 -16.03
CA TYR A 86 -8.47 3.88 -17.15
C TYR A 86 -8.81 3.09 -18.42
N LEU A 87 -8.00 2.07 -18.74
CA LEU A 87 -8.24 1.23 -19.93
C LEU A 87 -9.43 0.29 -19.76
N LEU A 88 -9.66 -0.24 -18.55
CA LEU A 88 -10.84 -1.04 -18.27
C LEU A 88 -12.13 -0.23 -18.44
N GLU A 89 -12.13 1.02 -18.02
CA GLU A 89 -13.28 1.92 -18.10
C GLU A 89 -13.51 2.43 -19.53
N ASN A 90 -12.47 2.98 -20.15
CA ASN A 90 -12.61 3.73 -21.40
C ASN A 90 -12.55 2.86 -22.66
N GLU A 91 -11.80 1.74 -22.62
CA GLU A 91 -11.62 0.87 -23.80
C GLU A 91 -12.47 -0.42 -23.71
N LEU A 92 -12.75 -0.90 -22.48
CA LEU A 92 -13.45 -2.17 -22.28
C LEU A 92 -14.86 -2.00 -21.69
N GLY A 93 -15.21 -0.80 -21.18
CA GLY A 93 -16.54 -0.45 -20.69
C GLY A 93 -16.92 -1.08 -19.35
N TYR A 94 -15.94 -1.38 -18.50
CA TYR A 94 -16.15 -1.83 -17.12
C TYR A 94 -16.28 -0.65 -16.16
N GLU A 95 -16.98 -0.84 -15.05
CA GLU A 95 -16.88 0.04 -13.87
C GLU A 95 -15.69 -0.44 -13.05
N VAL A 96 -14.76 0.45 -12.67
CA VAL A 96 -13.63 0.07 -11.82
C VAL A 96 -13.76 0.67 -10.44
N ARG A 97 -13.52 -0.15 -9.42
CA ARG A 97 -13.38 0.27 -8.03
C ARG A 97 -11.97 -0.01 -7.57
N THR A 98 -11.43 0.89 -6.76
CA THR A 98 -10.12 0.70 -6.16
C THR A 98 -10.24 0.60 -4.66
N GLN A 99 -9.43 -0.27 -4.05
CA GLN A 99 -9.36 -0.45 -2.62
C GLN A 99 -7.92 -0.39 -2.14
N GLN A 100 -7.62 0.58 -1.27
CA GLN A 100 -6.30 0.67 -0.67
C GLN A 100 -6.12 -0.40 0.39
N LEU A 101 -5.18 -1.30 0.19
CA LEU A 101 -4.86 -2.40 1.08
C LEU A 101 -3.34 -2.55 1.20
N GLY A 102 -2.88 -2.90 2.41
CA GLY A 102 -1.51 -3.37 2.60
C GLY A 102 -1.30 -4.74 1.95
N GLU A 103 -0.06 -5.07 1.65
CA GLU A 103 0.33 -6.23 0.82
C GLU A 103 -0.28 -7.55 1.30
N VAL A 104 -0.10 -7.90 2.57
CA VAL A 104 -0.63 -9.17 3.13
C VAL A 104 -2.16 -9.21 3.16
N LEU A 105 -2.81 -8.07 3.45
CA LEU A 105 -4.27 -7.98 3.48
C LEU A 105 -4.88 -8.14 2.08
N ALA A 106 -4.17 -7.70 1.04
CA ALA A 106 -4.60 -7.84 -0.34
C ALA A 106 -4.76 -9.32 -0.76
N TRP A 107 -3.87 -10.20 -0.29
CA TRP A 107 -3.97 -11.64 -0.54
C TRP A 107 -5.23 -12.27 0.07
N ASP A 108 -5.57 -11.88 1.30
CA ASP A 108 -6.79 -12.37 1.96
C ASP A 108 -8.06 -11.83 1.27
N ALA A 109 -8.04 -10.56 0.85
CA ALA A 109 -9.13 -9.95 0.08
C ALA A 109 -9.34 -10.63 -1.29
N LEU A 110 -8.25 -10.92 -2.03
CA LEU A 110 -8.31 -11.73 -3.24
C LEU A 110 -8.95 -13.09 -3.00
N SER A 111 -8.52 -13.78 -1.93
CA SER A 111 -9.02 -15.12 -1.61
C SER A 111 -10.52 -15.16 -1.28
N ARG A 112 -11.08 -14.03 -0.78
CA ARG A 112 -12.51 -13.90 -0.45
C ARG A 112 -13.36 -13.28 -1.56
N SER A 113 -12.77 -12.94 -2.69
CA SER A 113 -13.42 -12.19 -3.78
C SER A 113 -13.90 -10.79 -3.36
N ASP A 114 -13.23 -10.17 -2.37
CA ASP A 114 -13.47 -8.77 -2.00
C ASP A 114 -12.82 -7.83 -3.03
N VAL A 115 -11.74 -8.31 -3.67
CA VAL A 115 -11.05 -7.67 -4.80
C VAL A 115 -10.74 -8.70 -5.89
N ASP A 116 -10.62 -8.25 -7.14
CA ASP A 116 -10.42 -9.11 -8.31
C ASP A 116 -8.95 -9.28 -8.68
N ALA A 117 -8.13 -8.25 -8.47
CA ALA A 117 -6.71 -8.30 -8.82
C ALA A 117 -5.81 -7.43 -7.92
N VAL A 118 -4.59 -7.92 -7.74
CA VAL A 118 -3.38 -7.22 -7.30
C VAL A 118 -2.46 -7.12 -8.50
N LEU A 119 -2.03 -5.90 -8.87
CA LEU A 119 -1.23 -5.69 -10.08
C LEU A 119 0.27 -5.61 -9.82
N GLU A 120 0.68 -5.49 -8.56
CA GLU A 120 2.10 -5.44 -8.19
C GLU A 120 2.32 -6.14 -6.84
N ASP A 121 2.94 -7.31 -6.91
CA ASP A 121 3.36 -8.09 -5.75
C ASP A 121 4.89 -8.21 -5.71
N TRP A 122 5.47 -7.92 -4.54
CA TRP A 122 6.92 -7.89 -4.29
C TRP A 122 7.49 -9.21 -3.75
N GLY A 123 6.69 -10.28 -3.84
CA GLY A 123 7.11 -11.63 -3.44
C GLY A 123 6.64 -12.00 -2.03
N HIS A 124 5.57 -12.75 -1.96
CA HIS A 124 4.96 -13.23 -0.72
C HIS A 124 4.84 -14.76 -0.73
N PRO A 125 5.96 -15.49 -0.58
CA PRO A 125 5.97 -16.95 -0.77
C PRO A 125 5.05 -17.71 0.20
N LYS A 126 4.80 -17.18 1.39
CA LYS A 126 3.85 -17.78 2.36
C LYS A 126 2.41 -17.64 1.90
N GLU A 127 2.05 -16.48 1.38
CA GLU A 127 0.75 -16.16 0.85
C GLU A 127 0.51 -16.93 -0.46
N GLU A 128 1.51 -17.00 -1.35
CA GLU A 128 1.43 -17.82 -2.55
C GLU A 128 1.18 -19.28 -2.20
N LYS A 129 1.96 -19.88 -1.30
CA LYS A 129 1.74 -21.25 -0.86
C LYS A 129 0.32 -21.43 -0.32
N ARG A 130 -0.14 -20.53 0.54
CA ARG A 130 -1.46 -20.61 1.20
C ARG A 130 -2.62 -20.46 0.22
N TYR A 131 -2.58 -19.47 -0.66
CA TYR A 131 -3.74 -19.07 -1.46
C TYR A 131 -3.71 -19.63 -2.89
N VAL A 132 -2.53 -19.82 -3.48
CA VAL A 132 -2.38 -20.37 -4.83
C VAL A 132 -2.27 -21.89 -4.80
N GLU A 133 -1.36 -22.44 -3.97
CA GLU A 133 -1.09 -23.88 -4.00
C GLU A 133 -2.11 -24.69 -3.16
N GLU A 134 -2.36 -24.28 -1.92
CA GLU A 134 -3.19 -25.04 -0.97
C GLU A 134 -4.68 -24.74 -1.16
N ARG A 135 -5.10 -23.47 -1.10
CA ARG A 135 -6.52 -23.07 -1.19
C ARG A 135 -7.04 -22.96 -2.63
N LYS A 136 -6.16 -22.64 -3.57
CA LYS A 136 -6.49 -22.43 -4.99
C LYS A 136 -7.57 -21.35 -5.22
N THR A 137 -7.63 -20.36 -4.32
CA THR A 137 -8.56 -19.23 -4.40
C THR A 137 -7.96 -18.03 -5.12
N VAL A 138 -6.64 -18.05 -5.34
CA VAL A 138 -5.89 -17.04 -6.08
C VAL A 138 -5.06 -17.73 -7.17
N VAL A 139 -4.88 -17.08 -8.29
CA VAL A 139 -4.03 -17.53 -9.39
C VAL A 139 -3.05 -16.46 -9.82
N SER A 140 -1.93 -16.89 -10.41
CA SER A 140 -0.99 -15.93 -11.02
C SER A 140 -1.66 -15.24 -12.23
N GLY A 141 -1.52 -13.93 -12.28
CA GLY A 141 -1.86 -13.08 -13.44
C GLY A 141 -0.67 -12.87 -14.39
N GLY A 142 0.47 -13.54 -14.13
CA GLY A 142 1.71 -13.37 -14.88
C GLY A 142 2.58 -12.21 -14.37
N ASP A 143 3.71 -12.03 -15.05
CA ASP A 143 4.67 -10.98 -14.71
C ASP A 143 4.14 -9.59 -15.11
N LEU A 144 4.48 -8.58 -14.30
CA LEU A 144 4.19 -7.18 -14.63
C LEU A 144 5.14 -6.64 -15.72
N GLY A 145 6.28 -7.31 -15.95
CA GLY A 145 7.33 -6.87 -16.86
C GLY A 145 8.46 -6.09 -16.18
N VAL A 146 8.34 -5.89 -14.88
CA VAL A 146 9.27 -5.10 -14.05
C VAL A 146 9.95 -6.00 -13.04
N THR A 147 11.25 -5.77 -12.80
CA THR A 147 11.98 -6.44 -11.72
C THR A 147 12.25 -5.46 -10.59
N GLY A 148 11.74 -5.78 -9.41
CA GLY A 148 11.96 -5.05 -8.18
C GLY A 148 13.31 -5.38 -7.55
N HIS A 149 13.93 -4.40 -6.91
CA HIS A 149 15.09 -4.57 -6.06
C HIS A 149 15.03 -3.60 -4.89
N ILE A 150 15.07 -4.13 -3.70
CA ILE A 150 15.07 -3.39 -2.44
C ILE A 150 16.48 -3.43 -1.87
N GLY A 151 16.90 -2.37 -1.20
CA GLY A 151 18.19 -2.30 -0.52
C GLY A 151 18.31 -1.13 0.44
N TRP A 152 19.47 -1.00 1.02
CA TRP A 152 19.87 0.15 1.82
C TRP A 152 20.77 1.06 0.98
N TYR A 153 20.51 2.35 1.06
CA TYR A 153 21.20 3.32 0.20
C TYR A 153 21.70 4.52 1.00
N VAL A 154 22.83 5.03 0.56
CA VAL A 154 23.39 6.32 0.99
C VAL A 154 23.50 7.28 -0.18
N PRO A 155 23.50 8.60 0.03
CA PRO A 155 23.67 9.54 -1.07
C PRO A 155 25.06 9.43 -1.70
N LYS A 156 25.11 9.56 -3.02
CA LYS A 156 26.37 9.44 -3.79
C LYS A 156 27.48 10.36 -3.28
N TYR A 157 27.14 11.62 -2.95
CA TYR A 157 28.16 12.58 -2.43
C TYR A 157 28.80 12.11 -1.11
N PHE A 158 28.06 11.34 -0.30
CA PHE A 158 28.62 10.77 0.94
C PHE A 158 29.46 9.52 0.65
N ALA A 159 28.98 8.66 -0.24
CA ALA A 159 29.74 7.48 -0.68
C ALA A 159 31.04 7.87 -1.39
N ASP A 160 31.05 8.95 -2.18
CA ASP A 160 32.27 9.45 -2.84
C ASP A 160 33.32 9.95 -1.83
N ALA A 161 32.88 10.57 -0.72
CA ALA A 161 33.75 11.03 0.36
C ALA A 161 34.20 9.90 1.30
N HIS A 162 33.37 8.88 1.46
CA HIS A 162 33.53 7.76 2.37
C HIS A 162 33.23 6.42 1.66
N PRO A 163 34.09 5.93 0.75
CA PRO A 163 33.78 4.77 -0.07
C PRO A 163 33.47 3.48 0.71
N ASP A 164 34.03 3.35 1.92
CA ASP A 164 33.81 2.20 2.78
C ASP A 164 32.42 2.14 3.42
N VAL A 165 31.62 3.25 3.40
CA VAL A 165 30.23 3.27 3.86
C VAL A 165 29.32 2.34 3.04
N THR A 166 29.73 2.01 1.83
CA THR A 166 28.99 1.11 0.94
C THR A 166 29.10 -0.37 1.31
N ASP A 167 29.79 -0.69 2.41
CA ASP A 167 29.84 -2.04 2.99
C ASP A 167 29.22 -2.03 4.38
N TRP A 168 28.21 -2.86 4.60
CA TRP A 168 27.46 -2.95 5.85
C TRP A 168 28.34 -3.08 7.10
N ARG A 169 29.51 -3.73 6.98
CA ARG A 169 30.47 -3.93 8.09
C ARG A 169 31.06 -2.63 8.63
N ASN A 170 30.94 -1.56 7.89
CA ASN A 170 31.47 -0.25 8.25
C ASN A 170 30.37 0.74 8.69
N LEU A 171 29.08 0.38 8.62
CA LEU A 171 27.98 1.31 8.91
C LEU A 171 28.05 1.88 10.34
N ASP A 172 28.47 1.09 11.31
CA ASP A 172 28.61 1.55 12.71
C ASP A 172 29.62 2.69 12.88
N LYS A 173 30.60 2.83 11.97
CA LYS A 173 31.53 3.98 11.98
C LYS A 173 30.81 5.31 11.70
N TYR A 174 29.69 5.25 11.02
CA TYR A 174 28.88 6.38 10.55
C TYR A 174 27.56 6.51 11.31
N ALA A 175 27.32 5.71 12.36
CA ALA A 175 26.07 5.73 13.10
C ALA A 175 25.75 7.10 13.67
N GLU A 176 26.74 7.82 14.21
CA GLU A 176 26.55 9.20 14.71
C GLU A 176 26.15 10.18 13.61
N GLU A 177 26.66 10.02 12.37
CA GLU A 177 26.35 10.90 11.24
C GLU A 177 24.95 10.66 10.69
N PHE A 178 24.43 9.45 10.87
CA PHE A 178 23.05 9.09 10.51
C PHE A 178 22.05 9.31 11.66
N ALA A 179 22.54 9.59 12.88
CA ALA A 179 21.67 9.69 14.05
C ALA A 179 20.72 10.89 14.00
N THR A 180 19.51 10.68 14.51
CA THR A 180 18.48 11.70 14.68
C THR A 180 17.89 11.62 16.08
N ALA A 181 17.02 12.59 16.42
CA ALA A 181 16.29 12.55 17.69
C ALA A 181 15.41 11.30 17.80
N GLU A 182 14.80 10.88 16.70
CA GLU A 182 13.90 9.72 16.63
C GLU A 182 14.65 8.39 16.74
N SER A 183 15.90 8.34 16.30
CA SER A 183 16.72 7.12 16.40
C SER A 183 17.27 6.89 17.82
N GLY A 184 17.22 7.92 18.69
CA GLY A 184 17.62 7.78 20.10
C GLY A 184 19.12 7.55 20.30
N GLY A 185 19.95 8.16 19.46
CA GLY A 185 21.43 8.09 19.52
C GLY A 185 22.03 6.97 18.67
N LYS A 186 21.23 6.11 18.06
CA LYS A 186 21.66 5.14 17.05
C LYS A 186 21.65 5.76 15.66
N GLY A 187 22.38 5.20 14.73
CA GLY A 187 22.25 5.58 13.33
C GLY A 187 20.83 5.30 12.83
N GLN A 188 20.21 6.29 12.18
CA GLN A 188 18.90 6.11 11.58
C GLN A 188 19.00 5.41 10.24
N ILE A 189 18.17 4.39 10.00
CA ILE A 189 17.76 4.02 8.66
C ILE A 189 16.36 4.59 8.42
N LEU A 190 16.23 5.45 7.42
CA LEU A 190 14.97 6.09 7.06
C LEU A 190 14.11 5.13 6.26
N GLU A 191 12.95 4.80 6.82
CA GLU A 191 11.94 3.94 6.20
C GLU A 191 10.79 4.75 5.61
N GLY A 192 10.01 4.11 4.71
CA GLY A 192 8.81 4.71 4.14
C GLY A 192 7.56 4.55 5.02
N SER A 193 6.60 3.77 4.54
CA SER A 193 5.39 3.41 5.29
C SER A 193 5.66 2.23 6.23
N PRO A 194 5.07 2.23 7.44
CA PRO A 194 5.10 1.06 8.31
C PRO A 194 4.30 -0.14 7.76
N ASP A 195 3.53 0.06 6.67
CA ASP A 195 2.78 -1.00 5.99
C ASP A 195 3.63 -1.80 4.99
N TYR A 196 4.87 -1.37 4.72
CA TYR A 196 5.78 -2.11 3.85
C TYR A 196 6.26 -3.38 4.55
N VAL A 197 6.33 -4.46 3.81
CA VAL A 197 6.91 -5.72 4.31
C VAL A 197 8.42 -5.64 4.19
N THR A 198 9.10 -5.30 5.29
CA THR A 198 10.56 -5.19 5.35
C THR A 198 11.19 -6.19 6.30
N HIS A 199 12.50 -6.39 6.18
CA HIS A 199 13.31 -7.23 7.06
C HIS A 199 14.36 -6.45 7.85
N ASP A 200 14.32 -5.12 7.79
CA ASP A 200 15.42 -4.26 8.25
C ASP A 200 15.67 -4.37 9.76
N GLU A 201 14.63 -4.47 10.58
CA GLU A 201 14.80 -4.73 12.01
C GLU A 201 15.54 -6.05 12.30
N ALA A 202 15.23 -7.09 11.53
CA ALA A 202 15.88 -8.39 11.67
C ALA A 202 17.33 -8.33 11.17
N ILE A 203 17.57 -7.69 10.04
CA ILE A 203 18.91 -7.51 9.48
C ILE A 203 19.80 -6.75 10.46
N ILE A 204 19.34 -5.60 10.98
CA ILE A 204 20.06 -4.79 11.98
C ILE A 204 20.42 -5.63 13.20
N ARG A 205 19.43 -6.31 13.77
CA ARG A 205 19.61 -7.13 14.97
C ARG A 205 20.58 -8.29 14.74
N ASN A 206 20.40 -9.02 13.64
CA ASN A 206 21.16 -10.25 13.38
C ASN A 206 22.60 -9.96 12.88
N LEU A 207 22.83 -8.79 12.29
CA LEU A 207 24.18 -8.31 11.94
C LEU A 207 24.84 -7.52 13.08
N GLY A 208 24.13 -7.22 14.17
CA GLY A 208 24.64 -6.51 15.34
C GLY A 208 24.97 -5.05 15.10
N LEU A 209 24.21 -4.38 14.19
CA LEU A 209 24.45 -2.99 13.81
C LEU A 209 23.83 -1.99 14.82
N ASP A 210 24.54 -0.89 15.07
CA ASP A 210 24.04 0.21 15.91
C ASP A 210 23.14 1.16 15.14
N LEU A 211 22.13 0.59 14.49
CA LEU A 211 21.15 1.27 13.68
C LEU A 211 19.73 1.12 14.26
N LYS A 212 18.84 1.98 13.83
CA LYS A 212 17.39 1.92 14.16
C LYS A 212 16.55 2.37 12.97
N PRO A 213 15.54 1.57 12.55
CA PRO A 213 14.55 2.01 11.59
C PRO A 213 13.71 3.16 12.14
N VAL A 214 13.50 4.19 11.33
CA VAL A 214 12.61 5.31 11.63
C VAL A 214 11.70 5.54 10.44
N TYR A 215 10.42 5.32 10.65
CA TYR A 215 9.41 5.38 9.61
C TYR A 215 8.96 6.82 9.36
N ALA A 216 9.05 7.26 8.12
CA ALA A 216 8.51 8.57 7.69
C ALA A 216 6.98 8.59 7.68
N GLY A 217 6.34 7.42 7.70
CA GLY A 217 4.90 7.24 7.67
C GLY A 217 4.28 7.12 6.27
N SER A 218 5.01 7.50 5.24
CA SER A 218 4.61 7.32 3.83
C SER A 218 5.81 7.49 2.90
N GLU A 219 5.70 6.98 1.65
CA GLU A 219 6.68 7.25 0.58
C GLU A 219 6.88 8.75 0.35
N ALA A 220 5.81 9.53 0.28
CA ALA A 220 5.89 10.98 0.05
C ALA A 220 6.67 11.72 1.15
N ALA A 221 6.51 11.30 2.40
CA ALA A 221 7.26 11.84 3.53
C ALA A 221 8.74 11.42 3.48
N GLN A 222 9.02 10.16 3.12
CA GLN A 222 10.37 9.66 2.91
C GLN A 222 11.08 10.42 1.79
N ILE A 223 10.44 10.61 0.63
CA ILE A 223 10.97 11.42 -0.48
C ILE A 223 11.27 12.84 -0.04
N THR A 224 10.38 13.46 0.75
CA THR A 224 10.58 14.82 1.28
C THR A 224 11.81 14.88 2.17
N ALA A 225 12.01 13.89 3.04
CA ALA A 225 13.19 13.80 3.90
C ALA A 225 14.48 13.57 3.07
N ILE A 226 14.47 12.68 2.10
CA ILE A 226 15.59 12.43 1.18
C ILE A 226 15.97 13.73 0.46
N ARG A 227 15.03 14.40 -0.20
CA ARG A 227 15.27 15.67 -0.92
C ARG A 227 15.84 16.74 0.00
N LYS A 228 15.35 16.84 1.24
CA LYS A 228 15.88 17.79 2.24
C LYS A 228 17.33 17.49 2.60
N HIS A 229 17.69 16.23 2.85
CA HIS A 229 19.07 15.84 3.14
C HIS A 229 19.99 16.11 1.94
N VAL A 230 19.56 15.75 0.72
CA VAL A 230 20.31 15.99 -0.52
C VAL A 230 20.55 17.50 -0.72
N ALA A 231 19.54 18.35 -0.58
CA ALA A 231 19.67 19.80 -0.72
C ALA A 231 20.64 20.41 0.30
N GLN A 232 20.74 19.83 1.50
CA GLN A 232 21.63 20.28 2.58
C GLN A 232 22.99 19.56 2.57
N LYS A 233 23.22 18.62 1.64
CA LYS A 233 24.41 17.76 1.61
C LYS A 233 24.64 17.01 2.94
N LYS A 234 23.59 16.67 3.66
CA LYS A 234 23.65 15.90 4.90
C LYS A 234 23.66 14.41 4.60
N PRO A 235 24.49 13.61 5.31
CA PRO A 235 24.43 12.17 5.17
C PRO A 235 23.10 11.61 5.66
N PHE A 236 22.70 10.48 5.08
CA PHE A 236 21.59 9.67 5.53
C PHE A 236 21.75 8.24 5.04
N LEU A 237 21.13 7.29 5.72
CA LEU A 237 20.93 5.91 5.29
C LEU A 237 19.44 5.69 5.13
N THR A 238 19.00 5.07 4.03
CA THR A 238 17.59 4.83 3.76
C THR A 238 17.34 3.44 3.18
N TYR A 239 16.23 2.81 3.58
CA TYR A 239 15.56 1.79 2.80
C TYR A 239 15.08 2.42 1.50
N TRP A 240 15.32 1.77 0.36
CA TRP A 240 14.91 2.28 -0.93
C TRP A 240 14.79 1.16 -1.96
N TRP A 241 14.22 1.46 -3.13
CA TRP A 241 13.97 0.44 -4.13
C TRP A 241 14.06 0.93 -5.57
N THR A 242 14.03 -0.02 -6.48
CA THR A 242 13.86 0.15 -7.91
C THR A 242 12.75 -0.81 -8.36
N PRO A 243 11.80 -0.43 -9.24
CA PRO A 243 11.67 0.89 -9.88
C PRO A 243 11.19 1.97 -8.92
N GLN A 244 11.71 3.17 -9.09
CA GLN A 244 11.27 4.34 -8.35
C GLN A 244 11.68 5.60 -9.15
N TRP A 245 10.72 6.43 -9.48
CA TRP A 245 10.91 7.60 -10.33
C TRP A 245 11.95 8.60 -9.81
N LEU A 246 12.11 8.74 -8.48
CA LEU A 246 13.08 9.65 -7.86
C LEU A 246 14.53 9.27 -8.19
N ASN A 247 14.80 8.01 -8.54
CA ASN A 247 16.15 7.54 -8.91
C ASN A 247 16.74 8.29 -10.13
N ALA A 248 15.88 8.94 -10.95
CA ALA A 248 16.35 9.82 -12.03
C ALA A 248 16.77 11.22 -11.55
N GLN A 249 16.48 11.60 -10.30
CA GLN A 249 16.70 12.94 -9.75
C GLN A 249 17.67 12.95 -8.57
N VAL A 250 17.87 11.81 -7.91
CA VAL A 250 18.72 11.68 -6.73
C VAL A 250 19.67 10.51 -6.91
N ASP A 251 20.97 10.80 -6.89
CA ASP A 251 22.01 9.79 -6.98
C ASP A 251 22.19 9.10 -5.63
N LEU A 252 21.77 7.85 -5.55
CA LEU A 252 21.93 6.97 -4.39
C LEU A 252 22.89 5.83 -4.73
N VAL A 253 23.65 5.39 -3.74
CA VAL A 253 24.58 4.25 -3.84
C VAL A 253 24.13 3.19 -2.85
N GLU A 254 23.99 1.97 -3.34
CA GLU A 254 23.59 0.83 -2.52
C GLU A 254 24.68 0.39 -1.56
N VAL A 255 24.29 0.12 -0.32
CA VAL A 255 25.13 -0.51 0.69
C VAL A 255 25.09 -2.02 0.47
N LYS A 256 26.25 -2.63 0.31
CA LYS A 256 26.41 -4.08 0.13
C LYS A 256 26.13 -4.78 1.45
N LEU A 257 24.96 -5.35 1.60
CA LEU A 257 24.59 -6.30 2.64
C LEU A 257 25.16 -7.69 2.36
N PRO A 258 25.16 -8.64 3.32
CA PRO A 258 25.51 -10.04 3.03
C PRO A 258 24.64 -10.55 1.86
N ALA A 259 25.27 -11.21 0.88
CA ALA A 259 24.59 -11.60 -0.35
C ALA A 259 23.35 -12.47 -0.07
N TYR A 260 22.26 -12.19 -0.80
CA TYR A 260 21.09 -13.03 -0.79
C TYR A 260 21.45 -14.48 -1.20
N ARG A 261 20.85 -15.42 -0.53
CA ARG A 261 20.85 -16.86 -0.87
C ARG A 261 19.44 -17.37 -0.69
N GLU A 262 19.00 -18.22 -1.57
CA GLU A 262 17.67 -18.80 -1.48
C GLU A 262 17.38 -19.36 -0.07
N GLY A 263 16.24 -18.93 0.49
CA GLY A 263 15.79 -19.31 1.82
C GLY A 263 16.44 -18.57 2.99
N CYS A 264 17.34 -17.61 2.77
CA CYS A 264 17.95 -16.83 3.86
C CYS A 264 16.94 -15.86 4.52
N ASP A 265 15.80 -15.64 3.91
CA ASP A 265 14.67 -14.82 4.33
C ASP A 265 13.42 -15.64 4.73
N ALA A 266 13.51 -16.98 4.70
CA ALA A 266 12.39 -17.87 5.00
C ALA A 266 11.84 -17.70 6.43
N ASP A 267 12.70 -17.40 7.40
CA ASP A 267 12.32 -17.04 8.77
C ASP A 267 12.56 -15.53 8.99
N PRO A 268 11.49 -14.71 9.00
CA PRO A 268 11.62 -13.25 9.13
C PRO A 268 12.40 -12.79 10.37
N ALA A 269 12.45 -13.60 11.43
CA ALA A 269 13.20 -13.27 12.64
C ALA A 269 14.71 -13.47 12.49
N LYS A 270 15.16 -14.25 11.50
CA LYS A 270 16.55 -14.64 11.30
C LYS A 270 17.20 -14.02 10.08
N VAL A 271 16.51 -13.17 9.35
CA VAL A 271 17.06 -12.53 8.16
C VAL A 271 18.32 -11.74 8.49
N ALA A 272 19.39 -12.02 7.76
CA ALA A 272 20.68 -11.36 7.85
C ALA A 272 21.36 -11.24 6.47
N CYS A 273 20.56 -11.23 5.41
CA CYS A 273 20.99 -11.16 4.02
C CYS A 273 20.28 -10.01 3.30
N ALA A 274 20.83 -9.59 2.15
CA ALA A 274 20.22 -8.62 1.25
C ALA A 274 18.85 -9.11 0.74
N TYR A 275 18.06 -8.19 0.26
CA TYR A 275 16.82 -8.50 -0.44
C TYR A 275 17.08 -9.16 -1.80
N PRO A 276 16.21 -10.07 -2.26
CA PRO A 276 16.33 -10.66 -3.59
C PRO A 276 16.02 -9.63 -4.69
N ARG A 277 16.40 -9.94 -5.93
CA ARG A 277 15.78 -9.34 -7.09
C ARG A 277 14.48 -10.07 -7.38
N THR A 278 13.37 -9.35 -7.39
CA THR A 278 12.03 -9.94 -7.45
C THR A 278 11.34 -9.53 -8.76
N PRO A 279 11.06 -10.46 -9.68
CA PRO A 279 10.11 -10.17 -10.76
C PRO A 279 8.77 -9.79 -10.14
N LEU A 280 8.29 -8.57 -10.41
CA LEU A 280 7.00 -8.13 -9.89
C LEU A 280 5.88 -8.85 -10.64
N ARG A 281 4.92 -9.39 -9.90
CA ARG A 281 3.87 -10.25 -10.45
C ARG A 281 2.48 -9.73 -10.13
N LYS A 282 1.54 -10.17 -10.95
CA LYS A 282 0.11 -9.93 -10.77
C LYS A 282 -0.56 -11.17 -10.22
N PHE A 283 -1.57 -10.97 -9.37
CA PHE A 283 -2.40 -12.05 -8.86
C PHE A 283 -3.88 -11.70 -9.00
N LEU A 284 -4.68 -12.68 -9.37
CA LEU A 284 -6.10 -12.55 -9.58
C LEU A 284 -6.86 -13.51 -8.67
N ASN A 285 -8.06 -13.12 -8.26
CA ASN A 285 -9.02 -14.06 -7.71
C ASN A 285 -9.28 -15.18 -8.72
N ALA A 286 -9.38 -16.43 -8.27
CA ALA A 286 -9.46 -17.58 -9.16
C ALA A 286 -10.77 -17.63 -9.98
N ASP A 287 -11.90 -17.26 -9.38
CA ASP A 287 -13.20 -17.21 -10.06
C ASP A 287 -13.21 -16.04 -11.07
N PHE A 288 -12.71 -14.86 -10.70
CA PHE A 288 -12.54 -13.75 -11.63
C PHE A 288 -11.61 -14.12 -12.79
N ALA A 289 -10.49 -14.77 -12.53
CA ALA A 289 -9.54 -15.19 -13.57
C ALA A 289 -10.14 -16.15 -14.60
N LYS A 290 -11.17 -16.92 -14.20
CA LYS A 290 -11.90 -17.86 -15.03
C LYS A 290 -13.08 -17.20 -15.75
N ASP A 291 -13.88 -16.43 -15.04
CA ASP A 291 -15.19 -15.97 -15.47
C ASP A 291 -15.26 -14.46 -15.77
N GLY A 292 -14.18 -13.69 -15.47
CA GLY A 292 -14.10 -12.22 -15.64
C GLY A 292 -13.88 -11.74 -17.09
N GLY A 293 -14.00 -12.64 -18.07
CA GLY A 293 -14.07 -12.32 -19.50
C GLY A 293 -12.90 -11.46 -19.99
N LYS A 294 -13.25 -10.36 -20.68
CA LYS A 294 -12.25 -9.45 -21.26
C LYS A 294 -11.40 -8.72 -20.19
N ALA A 295 -11.98 -8.41 -19.02
CA ALA A 295 -11.22 -7.76 -17.96
C ALA A 295 -10.11 -8.66 -17.42
N ALA A 296 -10.42 -9.92 -17.09
CA ALA A 296 -9.43 -10.87 -16.63
C ALA A 296 -8.34 -11.13 -17.68
N ALA A 297 -8.71 -11.23 -18.97
CA ALA A 297 -7.76 -11.38 -20.06
C ALA A 297 -6.86 -10.16 -20.21
N PHE A 298 -7.42 -8.94 -20.15
CA PHE A 298 -6.68 -7.69 -20.18
C PHE A 298 -5.66 -7.61 -19.02
N LEU A 299 -6.09 -7.84 -17.78
CA LEU A 299 -5.21 -7.79 -16.62
C LEU A 299 -4.08 -8.82 -16.68
N LYS A 300 -4.30 -9.99 -17.26
CA LYS A 300 -3.24 -10.96 -17.53
C LYS A 300 -2.25 -10.47 -18.57
N ASN A 301 -2.72 -9.78 -19.61
CA ASN A 301 -1.87 -9.23 -20.67
C ASN A 301 -1.14 -7.95 -20.28
N PHE A 302 -1.64 -7.20 -19.28
CA PHE A 302 -1.05 -5.94 -18.83
C PHE A 302 0.41 -6.17 -18.41
N THR A 303 1.32 -5.50 -19.10
CA THR A 303 2.76 -5.59 -18.86
C THR A 303 3.45 -4.35 -19.42
N TRP A 304 4.44 -3.83 -18.73
CA TRP A 304 5.17 -2.66 -19.18
C TRP A 304 6.61 -2.63 -18.67
N THR A 305 7.38 -1.61 -19.03
CA THR A 305 8.76 -1.46 -18.60
C THR A 305 8.87 -0.61 -17.33
N THR A 306 10.03 -0.67 -16.69
CA THR A 306 10.39 0.21 -15.56
C THR A 306 10.24 1.70 -15.93
N GLU A 307 10.65 2.07 -17.14
CA GLU A 307 10.58 3.45 -17.62
C GLU A 307 9.14 3.91 -17.74
N GLN A 308 8.25 3.10 -18.31
CA GLN A 308 6.83 3.40 -18.47
C GLN A 308 6.13 3.55 -17.10
N GLN A 309 6.42 2.66 -16.16
CA GLN A 309 5.89 2.78 -14.79
C GLN A 309 6.37 4.07 -14.12
N ASN A 310 7.68 4.36 -14.21
CA ASN A 310 8.27 5.54 -13.59
C ASN A 310 7.76 6.85 -14.22
N GLU A 311 7.43 6.85 -15.50
CA GLU A 311 6.83 8.00 -16.19
C GLU A 311 5.48 8.38 -15.57
N VAL A 312 4.57 7.42 -15.41
CA VAL A 312 3.27 7.66 -14.77
C VAL A 312 3.44 7.99 -13.28
N ALA A 313 4.33 7.28 -12.58
CA ALA A 313 4.64 7.55 -11.18
C ALA A 313 5.18 8.98 -10.97
N LEU A 314 6.02 9.50 -11.86
CA LEU A 314 6.51 10.88 -11.88
C LEU A 314 5.34 11.88 -12.05
N MET A 315 4.43 11.60 -12.96
CA MET A 315 3.25 12.46 -13.20
C MET A 315 2.41 12.59 -11.94
N ILE A 316 2.18 11.49 -11.23
CA ILE A 316 1.41 11.47 -9.98
C ILE A 316 2.20 12.15 -8.85
N ALA A 317 3.43 11.72 -8.60
CA ALA A 317 4.17 12.10 -7.40
C ALA A 317 4.82 13.48 -7.48
N ASP A 318 5.35 13.89 -8.62
CA ASP A 318 6.11 15.13 -8.82
C ASP A 318 5.27 16.22 -9.49
N ARG A 319 4.61 15.89 -10.62
CA ARG A 319 3.73 16.83 -11.34
C ARG A 319 2.37 17.03 -10.64
N LYS A 320 2.08 16.24 -9.59
CA LYS A 320 0.84 16.33 -8.78
C LYS A 320 -0.45 16.14 -9.57
N LEU A 321 -0.40 15.36 -10.65
CA LEU A 321 -1.60 14.95 -11.35
C LEU A 321 -2.38 13.94 -10.48
N SER A 322 -3.71 13.90 -10.65
CA SER A 322 -4.45 12.76 -10.11
C SER A 322 -4.04 11.48 -10.83
N PRO A 323 -4.18 10.30 -10.21
CA PRO A 323 -3.87 9.03 -10.88
C PRO A 323 -4.60 8.88 -12.22
N GLU A 324 -5.86 9.29 -12.29
CA GLU A 324 -6.69 9.25 -13.50
C GLU A 324 -6.13 10.16 -14.60
N ALA A 325 -5.76 11.42 -14.25
CA ALA A 325 -5.21 12.37 -15.21
C ALA A 325 -3.83 11.92 -15.71
N ALA A 326 -3.01 11.31 -14.86
CA ALA A 326 -1.72 10.74 -15.25
C ALA A 326 -1.90 9.55 -16.20
N ALA A 327 -2.87 8.68 -15.93
CA ALA A 327 -3.20 7.55 -16.78
C ALA A 327 -3.73 8.01 -18.14
N GLU A 328 -4.65 9.00 -18.17
CA GLU A 328 -5.19 9.57 -19.39
C GLU A 328 -4.07 10.13 -20.29
N GLU A 329 -3.16 10.95 -19.71
CA GLU A 329 -2.04 11.54 -20.44
C GLU A 329 -1.14 10.44 -21.02
N TRP A 330 -0.75 9.45 -20.21
CA TRP A 330 0.12 8.37 -20.65
C TRP A 330 -0.53 7.48 -21.73
N VAL A 331 -1.79 7.10 -21.54
CA VAL A 331 -2.54 6.25 -22.49
C VAL A 331 -2.64 6.92 -23.85
N LYS A 332 -2.88 8.22 -23.90
CA LYS A 332 -2.96 8.99 -25.13
C LYS A 332 -1.65 8.94 -25.93
N ASP A 333 -0.51 8.99 -25.26
CA ASP A 333 0.79 9.06 -25.90
C ASP A 333 1.41 7.68 -26.17
N ASN A 334 0.85 6.60 -25.59
CA ASN A 334 1.42 5.25 -25.65
C ASN A 334 0.48 4.20 -26.28
N GLU A 335 -0.33 4.62 -27.26
CA GLU A 335 -1.35 3.78 -27.90
C GLU A 335 -0.79 2.45 -28.46
N ALA A 336 0.39 2.48 -29.07
CA ALA A 336 1.05 1.31 -29.62
C ALA A 336 1.44 0.27 -28.55
N VAL A 337 1.62 0.69 -27.30
CA VAL A 337 1.95 -0.19 -26.17
C VAL A 337 0.69 -0.86 -25.65
N TRP A 338 -0.25 -0.07 -25.13
CA TRP A 338 -1.40 -0.63 -24.41
C TRP A 338 -2.41 -1.35 -25.30
N LYS A 339 -2.49 -1.05 -26.60
CA LYS A 339 -3.33 -1.83 -27.51
C LYS A 339 -2.93 -3.30 -27.60
N THR A 340 -1.68 -3.63 -27.29
CA THR A 340 -1.22 -5.01 -27.25
C THR A 340 -1.78 -5.79 -26.06
N TRP A 341 -2.27 -5.11 -25.03
CA TRP A 341 -2.85 -5.72 -23.83
C TRP A 341 -4.33 -6.05 -23.99
N LEU A 342 -4.99 -5.40 -24.97
CA LEU A 342 -6.41 -5.64 -25.21
C LEU A 342 -6.65 -7.08 -25.67
N PRO A 343 -7.64 -7.78 -25.11
CA PRO A 343 -8.01 -9.10 -25.57
C PRO A 343 -8.57 -9.03 -27.01
N LYS A 344 -8.19 -10.01 -27.82
CA LYS A 344 -8.64 -10.11 -29.22
C LYS A 344 -10.10 -10.54 -29.30
#